data_9a334bac49b698930f3c897d628a7e9d
#
_entry.id   9a334bac49b698930f3c897d628a7e9d
#
_cell.length_a   1.000
_cell.length_b   1.000
_cell.length_c   1.000
_cell.angle_alpha   90.00
_cell.angle_beta   90.00
_cell.angle_gamma   90.00
#
_symmetry.space_group_name_H-M   'P 1'
#
loop_
_entity.id
_entity.type
_entity.pdbx_description
1 polymer ?
#
loop_
_entity_poly.entity_id
_entity_poly.type
_entity_poly.pdbx_seq_one_letter_code
_entity_poly.pdbx_strand_id
1 'polypeptide(L)'
;NKDIMKSAFSSYLKDYRHIYLDMSGFGKSPNNYVLTTNDYSKITKEFLNSINSNCEVIFGHSFGGKVATLLNPKNLILLSSAGILEEKPIKVKIKIFFAKLLNSLGLKNFTKVFRSKDVDKMSENMYSTFKNVVDEDFSSYFSNFKNSAFIFWGEDDSATSLKSGEKIASLIKKSVFTSYSGDHYFFLKNAKNICERVETGIS
;
A
#
# COMPACT_ATOMS: atom_id res chain seq x y z
N ASN A 1 -1.28 9.91 -0.45
CA ASN A 1 -2.42 10.67 0.05
C ASN A 1 -3.52 10.76 -1.02
N LYS A 2 -4.72 11.20 -0.64
CA LYS A 2 -5.90 11.28 -1.52
C LYS A 2 -5.73 12.21 -2.70
N ASP A 3 -4.95 13.29 -2.54
CA ASP A 3 -4.80 14.30 -3.59
C ASP A 3 -4.04 13.74 -4.81
N ILE A 4 -3.04 12.88 -4.59
CA ILE A 4 -2.33 12.16 -5.65
C ILE A 4 -3.28 11.23 -6.41
N MET A 5 -4.09 10.44 -5.69
CA MET A 5 -5.06 9.53 -6.31
C MET A 5 -6.13 10.30 -7.07
N LYS A 6 -6.62 11.41 -6.48
CA LYS A 6 -7.59 12.28 -7.13
C LYS A 6 -7.03 12.90 -8.42
N SER A 7 -5.80 13.41 -8.40
CA SER A 7 -5.18 13.99 -9.58
C SER A 7 -5.01 12.98 -10.73
N ALA A 8 -4.74 11.71 -10.41
CA ALA A 8 -4.60 10.65 -11.40
C ALA A 8 -5.95 10.21 -11.99
N PHE A 9 -6.96 9.97 -11.15
CA PHE A 9 -8.13 9.18 -11.53
C PHE A 9 -9.45 9.96 -11.63
N SER A 10 -9.53 11.21 -11.15
CA SER A 10 -10.82 11.93 -11.10
C SER A 10 -11.47 12.22 -12.48
N SER A 11 -10.71 12.15 -13.54
CA SER A 11 -11.21 12.38 -14.91
C SER A 11 -11.72 11.11 -15.61
N TYR A 12 -11.57 9.96 -15.00
CA TYR A 12 -11.93 8.65 -15.53
C TYR A 12 -12.99 7.98 -14.67
N LEU A 13 -13.52 6.82 -15.08
CA LEU A 13 -14.52 6.02 -14.34
C LEU A 13 -15.73 6.91 -13.92
N LYS A 14 -16.23 7.75 -14.82
CA LYS A 14 -17.22 8.79 -14.52
C LYS A 14 -18.58 8.27 -14.09
N ASP A 15 -18.89 7.02 -14.41
CA ASP A 15 -20.13 6.36 -14.01
C ASP A 15 -20.10 5.89 -12.53
N TYR A 16 -18.94 6.04 -11.88
CA TYR A 16 -18.77 5.70 -10.49
C TYR A 16 -18.72 6.95 -9.59
N ARG A 17 -19.31 6.84 -8.41
CA ARG A 17 -19.08 7.80 -7.32
C ARG A 17 -17.66 7.57 -6.76
N HIS A 18 -16.78 8.57 -6.87
CA HIS A 18 -15.43 8.49 -6.36
C HIS A 18 -15.33 8.91 -4.90
N ILE A 19 -14.62 8.10 -4.10
CA ILE A 19 -14.29 8.40 -2.72
C ILE A 19 -12.77 8.36 -2.58
N TYR A 20 -12.16 9.51 -2.28
CA TYR A 20 -10.72 9.64 -2.06
C TYR A 20 -10.44 9.84 -0.57
N LEU A 21 -9.74 8.88 0.03
CA LEU A 21 -9.52 8.82 1.47
C LEU A 21 -8.05 9.06 1.83
N ASP A 22 -7.81 9.95 2.78
CA ASP A 22 -6.56 9.96 3.56
C ASP A 22 -6.77 9.07 4.78
N MET A 23 -6.07 7.95 4.86
CA MET A 23 -6.09 7.09 6.04
C MET A 23 -5.45 7.81 7.24
N SER A 24 -5.77 7.38 8.46
CA SER A 24 -5.22 7.96 9.70
C SER A 24 -3.69 8.10 9.65
N GLY A 25 -3.19 9.31 9.88
CA GLY A 25 -1.76 9.64 9.81
C GLY A 25 -1.22 9.93 8.40
N PHE A 26 -2.07 9.88 7.37
CA PHE A 26 -1.71 10.24 6.00
C PHE A 26 -2.42 11.51 5.55
N GLY A 27 -1.74 12.28 4.68
CA GLY A 27 -2.31 13.50 4.11
C GLY A 27 -2.76 14.49 5.19
N LYS A 28 -4.09 14.76 5.23
CA LYS A 28 -4.70 15.69 6.20
C LYS A 28 -5.38 14.98 7.38
N SER A 29 -5.37 13.65 7.42
CA SER A 29 -6.01 12.89 8.50
C SER A 29 -5.05 12.72 9.68
N PRO A 30 -5.38 13.21 10.88
CA PRO A 30 -4.53 13.03 12.05
C PRO A 30 -4.51 11.56 12.50
N ASN A 31 -3.45 11.20 13.25
CA ASN A 31 -3.38 9.90 13.94
C ASN A 31 -2.75 10.05 15.32
N ASN A 32 -3.53 9.76 16.35
CA ASN A 32 -3.12 9.80 17.74
C ASN A 32 -2.91 8.39 18.35
N TYR A 33 -3.00 7.34 17.54
CA TYR A 33 -2.97 5.95 18.00
C TYR A 33 -1.87 5.18 17.28
N VAL A 34 -1.42 4.08 17.90
CA VAL A 34 -0.58 3.08 17.25
C VAL A 34 -1.51 2.06 16.59
N LEU A 35 -1.46 1.97 15.26
CA LEU A 35 -2.38 1.16 14.46
C LEU A 35 -1.67 -0.03 13.80
N THR A 36 -2.45 -1.08 13.56
CA THR A 36 -2.11 -2.22 12.70
C THR A 36 -2.80 -2.09 11.34
N THR A 37 -2.42 -2.88 10.34
CA THR A 37 -3.10 -2.90 9.04
C THR A 37 -4.57 -3.32 9.19
N ASN A 38 -4.90 -4.20 10.13
CA ASN A 38 -6.27 -4.56 10.44
C ASN A 38 -7.08 -3.39 11.01
N ASP A 39 -6.47 -2.54 11.86
CA ASP A 39 -7.15 -1.35 12.39
C ASP A 39 -7.45 -0.36 11.26
N TYR A 40 -6.51 -0.14 10.33
CA TYR A 40 -6.76 0.67 9.14
C TYR A 40 -7.93 0.14 8.31
N SER A 41 -8.00 -1.17 8.11
CA SER A 41 -9.13 -1.79 7.38
C SER A 41 -10.45 -1.59 8.11
N LYS A 42 -10.50 -1.80 9.44
CA LYS A 42 -11.71 -1.57 10.26
C LYS A 42 -12.16 -0.12 10.21
N ILE A 43 -11.26 0.84 10.45
CA ILE A 43 -11.56 2.28 10.39
C ILE A 43 -12.09 2.67 9.01
N THR A 44 -11.46 2.16 7.93
CA THR A 44 -11.92 2.44 6.57
C THR A 44 -13.30 1.84 6.32
N LYS A 45 -13.56 0.62 6.77
CA LYS A 45 -14.86 -0.03 6.65
C LYS A 45 -15.97 0.74 7.38
N GLU A 46 -15.72 1.16 8.61
CA GLU A 46 -16.66 1.98 9.40
C GLU A 46 -16.94 3.33 8.71
N PHE A 47 -15.92 3.98 8.17
CA PHE A 47 -16.10 5.20 7.38
C PHE A 47 -16.99 4.94 6.15
N LEU A 48 -16.74 3.88 5.38
CA LEU A 48 -17.55 3.53 4.21
C LEU A 48 -19.01 3.25 4.59
N ASN A 49 -19.23 2.53 5.70
CA ASN A 49 -20.57 2.28 6.24
C ASN A 49 -21.28 3.60 6.62
N SER A 50 -20.57 4.54 7.26
CA SER A 50 -21.14 5.81 7.70
C SER A 50 -21.63 6.71 6.55
N ILE A 51 -21.11 6.50 5.35
CA ILE A 51 -21.53 7.23 4.14
C ILE A 51 -22.38 6.36 3.19
N ASN A 52 -22.90 5.24 3.68
CA ASN A 52 -23.71 4.28 2.93
C ASN A 52 -23.06 3.87 1.60
N SER A 53 -21.78 3.50 1.64
CA SER A 53 -21.03 3.09 0.44
C SER A 53 -20.60 1.63 0.51
N ASN A 54 -21.09 0.84 -0.44
CA ASN A 54 -20.59 -0.50 -0.74
C ASN A 54 -19.55 -0.37 -1.87
N CYS A 55 -18.30 -0.11 -1.53
CA CYS A 55 -17.25 0.03 -2.53
C CYS A 55 -17.05 -1.30 -3.28
N GLU A 56 -17.59 -1.38 -4.49
CA GLU A 56 -17.38 -2.54 -5.37
C GLU A 56 -15.98 -2.57 -5.95
N VAL A 57 -15.39 -1.40 -6.16
CA VAL A 57 -14.05 -1.22 -6.75
C VAL A 57 -13.19 -0.43 -5.78
N ILE A 58 -12.08 -0.99 -5.34
CA ILE A 58 -11.14 -0.30 -4.44
C ILE A 58 -9.75 -0.26 -5.07
N PHE A 59 -9.21 0.96 -5.20
CA PHE A 59 -7.84 1.22 -5.61
C PHE A 59 -6.94 1.33 -4.39
N GLY A 60 -5.90 0.52 -4.31
CA GLY A 60 -4.91 0.56 -3.24
C GLY A 60 -3.49 0.77 -3.78
N HIS A 61 -2.85 1.90 -3.44
CA HIS A 61 -1.45 2.16 -3.77
C HIS A 61 -0.54 1.88 -2.57
N SER A 62 0.55 1.16 -2.80
CA SER A 62 1.57 0.87 -1.79
C SER A 62 0.95 0.24 -0.53
N PHE A 63 1.10 0.82 0.67
CA PHE A 63 0.45 0.36 1.90
C PHE A 63 -1.09 0.27 1.76
N GLY A 64 -1.70 1.19 0.99
CA GLY A 64 -3.13 1.15 0.72
C GLY A 64 -3.61 -0.12 0.02
N GLY A 65 -2.73 -0.82 -0.70
CA GLY A 65 -3.04 -2.11 -1.30
C GLY A 65 -3.30 -3.21 -0.27
N LYS A 66 -2.57 -3.23 0.85
CA LYS A 66 -2.84 -4.16 1.96
C LYS A 66 -4.20 -3.91 2.58
N VAL A 67 -4.50 -2.63 2.87
CA VAL A 67 -5.80 -2.23 3.43
C VAL A 67 -6.94 -2.58 2.47
N ALA A 68 -6.79 -2.28 1.17
CA ALA A 68 -7.76 -2.61 0.14
C ALA A 68 -8.03 -4.12 0.04
N THR A 69 -6.97 -4.94 0.15
CA THR A 69 -7.10 -6.41 0.16
C THR A 69 -7.93 -6.90 1.35
N LEU A 70 -7.73 -6.35 2.55
CA LEU A 70 -8.51 -6.71 3.75
C LEU A 70 -9.98 -6.27 3.66
N LEU A 71 -10.29 -5.20 2.93
CA LEU A 71 -11.66 -4.75 2.69
C LEU A 71 -12.44 -5.70 1.77
N ASN A 72 -11.74 -6.57 1.06
CA ASN A 72 -12.28 -7.64 0.22
C ASN A 72 -13.34 -7.17 -0.81
N PRO A 73 -13.04 -6.13 -1.64
CA PRO A 73 -13.98 -5.62 -2.64
C PRO A 73 -14.25 -6.66 -3.74
N LYS A 74 -15.32 -6.46 -4.51
CA LYS A 74 -15.62 -7.27 -5.71
C LYS A 74 -14.51 -7.17 -6.76
N ASN A 75 -13.94 -5.95 -6.93
CA ASN A 75 -12.83 -5.69 -7.83
C ASN A 75 -11.72 -4.94 -7.08
N LEU A 76 -10.59 -5.58 -6.91
CA LEU A 76 -9.40 -5.04 -6.24
C LEU A 76 -8.42 -4.50 -7.26
N ILE A 77 -8.06 -3.22 -7.15
CA ILE A 77 -7.07 -2.59 -8.02
C ILE A 77 -5.81 -2.28 -7.20
N LEU A 78 -4.72 -2.97 -7.49
CA LEU A 78 -3.44 -2.80 -6.81
C LEU A 78 -2.48 -1.99 -7.69
N LEU A 79 -1.97 -0.89 -7.13
CA LEU A 79 -0.99 -0.03 -7.76
C LEU A 79 0.31 -0.10 -6.95
N SER A 80 1.32 -0.82 -7.45
CA SER A 80 2.60 -1.01 -6.74
C SER A 80 2.39 -1.32 -5.24
N SER A 81 1.60 -2.35 -4.94
CA SER A 81 1.17 -2.66 -3.57
C SER A 81 2.32 -3.17 -2.70
N ALA A 82 2.35 -2.77 -1.44
CA ALA A 82 3.13 -3.47 -0.43
C ALA A 82 2.48 -4.82 -0.08
N GLY A 83 3.22 -5.67 0.64
CA GLY A 83 2.68 -6.91 1.22
C GLY A 83 3.46 -8.18 0.87
N ILE A 84 4.49 -8.09 0.03
CA ILE A 84 5.47 -9.16 -0.16
C ILE A 84 6.73 -8.78 0.60
N LEU A 85 7.23 -9.70 1.43
CA LEU A 85 8.51 -9.52 2.10
C LEU A 85 9.64 -9.67 1.08
N GLU A 86 10.31 -8.58 0.81
CA GLU A 86 11.50 -8.57 -0.03
C GLU A 86 12.76 -8.79 0.80
N GLU A 87 13.74 -9.47 0.23
CA GLU A 87 15.04 -9.57 0.87
C GLU A 87 15.71 -8.20 0.96
N LYS A 88 15.94 -7.75 2.19
CA LYS A 88 16.66 -6.49 2.43
C LYS A 88 18.09 -6.60 1.88
N PRO A 89 18.58 -5.58 1.16
CA PRO A 89 19.97 -5.54 0.70
C PRO A 89 20.95 -5.78 1.86
N ILE A 90 22.06 -6.46 1.60
CA ILE A 90 23.07 -6.83 2.62
C ILE A 90 23.49 -5.60 3.46
N LYS A 91 23.68 -4.44 2.83
CA LYS A 91 24.02 -3.18 3.53
C LYS A 91 22.94 -2.78 4.55
N VAL A 92 21.67 -3.00 4.24
CA VAL A 92 20.54 -2.70 5.16
C VAL A 92 20.48 -3.76 6.26
N LYS A 93 20.69 -5.05 5.95
CA LYS A 93 20.79 -6.14 6.95
C LYS A 93 21.91 -5.85 7.96
N ILE A 94 23.08 -5.39 7.49
CA ILE A 94 24.21 -4.98 8.34
C ILE A 94 23.85 -3.80 9.22
N LYS A 95 23.22 -2.75 8.70
CA LYS A 95 22.78 -1.58 9.50
C LYS A 95 21.80 -1.99 10.61
N ILE A 96 20.83 -2.86 10.29
CA ILE A 96 19.86 -3.37 11.26
C ILE A 96 20.57 -4.19 12.34
N PHE A 97 21.55 -5.02 11.97
CA PHE A 97 22.34 -5.82 12.93
C PHE A 97 23.09 -4.90 13.91
N PHE A 98 23.82 -3.90 13.43
CA PHE A 98 24.52 -2.96 14.31
C PHE A 98 23.56 -2.15 15.18
N ALA A 99 22.42 -1.71 14.65
CA ALA A 99 21.41 -1.02 15.45
C ALA A 99 20.86 -1.89 16.59
N LYS A 100 20.60 -3.17 16.32
CA LYS A 100 20.16 -4.15 17.35
C LYS A 100 21.26 -4.36 18.40
N LEU A 101 22.50 -4.50 18.00
CA LEU A 101 23.66 -4.66 18.90
C LEU A 101 23.81 -3.44 19.82
N LEU A 102 23.79 -2.22 19.27
CA LEU A 102 23.85 -0.99 20.06
C LEU A 102 22.69 -0.85 21.05
N ASN A 103 21.48 -1.24 20.64
CA ASN A 103 20.32 -1.26 21.53
C ASN A 103 20.49 -2.26 22.70
N SER A 104 21.06 -3.43 22.44
CA SER A 104 21.31 -4.44 23.48
C SER A 104 22.35 -3.98 24.51
N LEU A 105 23.25 -3.10 24.09
CA LEU A 105 24.27 -2.47 24.94
C LEU A 105 23.77 -1.20 25.66
N GLY A 106 22.48 -0.88 25.57
CA GLY A 106 21.87 0.29 26.21
C GLY A 106 22.16 1.63 25.52
N LEU A 107 22.84 1.61 24.37
CA LEU A 107 23.25 2.81 23.61
C LEU A 107 22.14 3.30 22.64
N LYS A 108 20.90 3.40 23.12
CA LYS A 108 19.70 3.74 22.30
C LYS A 108 19.83 5.09 21.53
N ASN A 109 20.58 6.05 22.07
CA ASN A 109 20.73 7.35 21.43
C ASN A 109 21.54 7.30 20.12
N PHE A 110 22.43 6.33 19.97
CA PHE A 110 23.22 6.15 18.75
C PHE A 110 22.43 5.51 17.61
N THR A 111 21.31 4.85 17.89
CA THR A 111 20.50 4.18 16.84
C THR A 111 19.73 5.18 15.98
N LYS A 112 19.55 6.44 16.43
CA LYS A 112 18.96 7.51 15.61
C LYS A 112 19.73 7.76 14.32
N VAL A 113 21.06 7.58 14.33
CA VAL A 113 21.92 7.75 13.15
C VAL A 113 21.61 6.75 12.03
N PHE A 114 21.01 5.62 12.35
CA PHE A 114 20.63 4.56 11.38
C PHE A 114 19.21 4.71 10.84
N ARG A 115 18.43 5.69 11.32
CA ARG A 115 17.09 5.97 10.81
C ARG A 115 17.17 6.71 9.47
N SER A 116 16.23 6.45 8.59
CA SER A 116 16.08 7.28 7.39
C SER A 116 15.56 8.68 7.77
N LYS A 117 15.91 9.70 6.98
CA LYS A 117 15.48 11.09 7.23
C LYS A 117 13.95 11.25 7.27
N ASP A 118 13.22 10.36 6.58
CA ASP A 118 11.76 10.39 6.54
C ASP A 118 11.14 9.89 7.85
N VAL A 119 11.81 8.94 8.51
CA VAL A 119 11.37 8.39 9.81
C VAL A 119 11.59 9.39 10.95
N ASP A 120 12.63 10.21 10.88
CA ASP A 120 12.93 11.20 11.93
C ASP A 120 11.87 12.32 12.02
N LYS A 121 11.07 12.53 11.00
CA LYS A 121 9.97 13.49 10.98
C LYS A 121 8.62 12.90 11.44
N MET A 122 8.54 11.61 11.66
CA MET A 122 7.30 10.97 12.10
C MET A 122 7.06 11.19 13.59
N SER A 123 5.78 11.37 13.97
CA SER A 123 5.38 11.30 15.38
C SER A 123 5.68 9.91 15.94
N GLU A 124 5.80 9.77 17.25
CA GLU A 124 6.10 8.49 17.91
C GLU A 124 5.03 7.43 17.61
N ASN A 125 3.75 7.84 17.58
CA ASN A 125 2.64 6.96 17.21
C ASN A 125 2.76 6.46 15.76
N MET A 126 3.09 7.36 14.83
CA MET A 126 3.29 7.00 13.42
C MET A 126 4.51 6.11 13.22
N TYR A 127 5.59 6.35 13.95
CA TYR A 127 6.76 5.47 13.92
C TYR A 127 6.45 4.07 14.44
N SER A 128 5.67 3.97 15.53
CA SER A 128 5.24 2.69 16.08
C SER A 128 4.26 1.97 15.13
N THR A 129 3.33 2.72 14.53
CA THR A 129 2.44 2.22 13.47
C THR A 129 3.24 1.69 12.27
N PHE A 130 4.23 2.46 11.79
CA PHE A 130 5.10 2.05 10.67
C PHE A 130 5.80 0.71 10.97
N LYS A 131 6.34 0.53 12.18
CA LYS A 131 6.96 -0.76 12.59
C LYS A 131 5.98 -1.93 12.54
N ASN A 132 4.71 -1.70 12.87
CA ASN A 132 3.69 -2.75 12.82
C ASN A 132 3.35 -3.17 11.39
N VAL A 133 3.42 -2.23 10.43
CA VAL A 133 2.88 -2.45 9.09
C VAL A 133 3.95 -2.70 8.01
N VAL A 134 5.21 -2.30 8.24
CA VAL A 134 6.22 -2.28 7.16
C VAL A 134 6.67 -3.67 6.73
N ASP A 135 6.90 -4.56 7.68
CA ASP A 135 7.43 -5.90 7.46
C ASP A 135 6.34 -7.00 7.59
N GLU A 136 5.07 -6.67 7.30
CA GLU A 136 4.00 -7.67 7.27
C GLU A 136 3.99 -8.44 5.95
N ASP A 137 3.98 -9.77 6.04
CA ASP A 137 3.75 -10.65 4.90
C ASP A 137 2.25 -10.85 4.65
N PHE A 138 1.79 -10.39 3.51
CA PHE A 138 0.42 -10.49 3.05
C PHE A 138 0.18 -11.65 2.07
N SER A 139 1.16 -12.52 1.84
CA SER A 139 1.07 -13.63 0.89
C SER A 139 -0.15 -14.51 1.16
N SER A 140 -0.50 -14.78 2.42
CA SER A 140 -1.68 -15.54 2.79
C SER A 140 -2.99 -14.81 2.47
N TYR A 141 -3.04 -13.49 2.66
CA TYR A 141 -4.22 -12.68 2.32
C TYR A 141 -4.43 -12.63 0.81
N PHE A 142 -3.36 -12.46 0.02
CA PHE A 142 -3.44 -12.49 -1.44
C PHE A 142 -3.88 -13.88 -1.96
N SER A 143 -3.33 -14.97 -1.45
CA SER A 143 -3.71 -16.33 -1.87
C SER A 143 -5.16 -16.70 -1.49
N ASN A 144 -5.69 -16.08 -0.44
CA ASN A 144 -7.06 -16.27 0.01
C ASN A 144 -8.06 -15.31 -0.64
N PHE A 145 -7.61 -14.30 -1.38
CA PHE A 145 -8.48 -13.38 -2.10
C PHE A 145 -9.19 -14.11 -3.25
N LYS A 146 -10.54 -14.08 -3.30
CA LYS A 146 -11.36 -14.89 -4.23
C LYS A 146 -12.01 -14.08 -5.35
N ASN A 147 -12.04 -12.75 -5.20
CA ASN A 147 -12.66 -11.85 -6.14
C ASN A 147 -11.67 -11.45 -7.26
N SER A 148 -12.09 -10.62 -8.19
CA SER A 148 -11.25 -10.15 -9.29
C SER A 148 -10.22 -9.14 -8.82
N ALA A 149 -8.99 -9.24 -9.33
CA ALA A 149 -7.92 -8.28 -9.05
C ALA A 149 -7.23 -7.82 -10.33
N PHE A 150 -6.99 -6.51 -10.42
CA PHE A 150 -6.17 -5.89 -11.44
C PHE A 150 -4.92 -5.34 -10.79
N ILE A 151 -3.76 -5.81 -11.21
CA ILE A 151 -2.48 -5.54 -10.56
C ILE A 151 -1.62 -4.77 -11.55
N PHE A 152 -1.30 -3.54 -11.19
CA PHE A 152 -0.51 -2.63 -12.02
C PHE A 152 0.78 -2.25 -11.31
N TRP A 153 1.89 -2.18 -12.08
CA TRP A 153 3.20 -1.97 -11.47
C TRP A 153 4.11 -1.09 -12.33
N GLY A 154 4.97 -0.30 -11.66
CA GLY A 154 6.06 0.41 -12.31
C GLY A 154 7.28 -0.51 -12.46
N GLU A 155 7.86 -0.58 -13.65
CA GLU A 155 9.02 -1.44 -13.95
C GLU A 155 10.29 -1.00 -13.21
N ASP A 156 10.41 0.31 -12.94
CA ASP A 156 11.53 0.91 -12.22
C ASP A 156 11.22 1.20 -10.74
N ASP A 157 10.17 0.55 -10.19
CA ASP A 157 9.77 0.76 -8.80
C ASP A 157 10.84 0.23 -7.83
N SER A 158 11.46 1.14 -7.08
CA SER A 158 12.47 0.84 -6.06
C SER A 158 11.91 0.70 -4.65
N ALA A 159 10.63 1.03 -4.43
CA ALA A 159 9.97 0.92 -3.13
C ALA A 159 9.32 -0.46 -2.95
N THR A 160 8.66 -0.96 -4.00
CA THR A 160 8.12 -2.31 -4.10
C THR A 160 8.53 -2.87 -5.46
N SER A 161 9.38 -3.90 -5.50
CA SER A 161 9.96 -4.38 -6.75
C SER A 161 8.90 -4.97 -7.71
N LEU A 162 9.17 -4.93 -9.01
CA LEU A 162 8.33 -5.58 -10.03
C LEU A 162 8.07 -7.06 -9.69
N LYS A 163 9.08 -7.76 -9.14
CA LYS A 163 8.96 -9.16 -8.70
C LYS A 163 7.91 -9.35 -7.61
N SER A 164 7.71 -8.36 -6.75
CA SER A 164 6.66 -8.40 -5.74
C SER A 164 5.27 -8.32 -6.39
N GLY A 165 5.11 -7.53 -7.45
CA GLY A 165 3.88 -7.49 -8.24
C GLY A 165 3.57 -8.81 -8.94
N GLU A 166 4.57 -9.40 -9.61
CA GLU A 166 4.48 -10.73 -10.23
C GLU A 166 4.12 -11.81 -9.20
N LYS A 167 4.71 -11.73 -8.00
CA LYS A 167 4.40 -12.63 -6.89
C LYS A 167 2.97 -12.49 -6.43
N ILE A 168 2.45 -11.27 -6.23
CA ILE A 168 1.05 -11.03 -5.87
C ILE A 168 0.12 -11.62 -6.94
N ALA A 169 0.43 -11.40 -8.22
CA ALA A 169 -0.33 -11.94 -9.34
C ALA A 169 -0.35 -13.48 -9.34
N SER A 170 0.76 -14.12 -8.99
CA SER A 170 0.81 -15.59 -8.88
C SER A 170 -0.02 -16.13 -7.70
N LEU A 171 -0.27 -15.33 -6.67
CA LEU A 171 -1.04 -15.70 -5.49
C LEU A 171 -2.55 -15.52 -5.67
N ILE A 172 -2.98 -14.45 -6.33
CA ILE A 172 -4.41 -14.16 -6.56
C ILE A 172 -4.88 -14.88 -7.82
N LYS A 173 -5.70 -15.91 -7.66
CA LYS A 173 -6.13 -16.79 -8.77
C LYS A 173 -6.87 -16.06 -9.90
N LYS A 174 -7.67 -15.04 -9.56
CA LYS A 174 -8.45 -14.23 -10.52
C LYS A 174 -7.81 -12.88 -10.68
N SER A 175 -6.59 -12.83 -11.19
CA SER A 175 -5.88 -11.56 -11.38
C SER A 175 -5.40 -11.36 -12.81
N VAL A 176 -5.32 -10.09 -13.20
CA VAL A 176 -4.66 -9.62 -14.41
C VAL A 176 -3.51 -8.73 -13.99
N PHE A 177 -2.31 -9.03 -14.46
CA PHE A 177 -1.10 -8.25 -14.17
C PHE A 177 -0.67 -7.45 -15.39
N THR A 178 -0.31 -6.18 -15.18
CA THR A 178 0.22 -5.29 -16.23
C THR A 178 1.32 -4.41 -15.63
N SER A 179 2.50 -4.39 -16.24
CA SER A 179 3.55 -3.44 -15.92
C SER A 179 3.56 -2.23 -16.87
N TYR A 180 4.13 -1.14 -16.39
CA TYR A 180 4.32 0.11 -17.13
C TYR A 180 5.72 0.66 -16.85
N SER A 181 6.34 1.28 -17.83
CA SER A 181 7.53 2.10 -17.58
C SER A 181 7.25 3.16 -16.52
N GLY A 182 8.14 3.26 -15.53
CA GLY A 182 8.09 4.27 -14.47
C GLY A 182 8.33 3.71 -13.08
N ASP A 183 8.38 4.63 -12.12
CA ASP A 183 8.66 4.39 -10.72
C ASP A 183 7.40 3.99 -9.92
N HIS A 184 7.50 4.11 -8.58
CA HIS A 184 6.40 3.84 -7.63
C HIS A 184 5.11 4.64 -7.91
N TYR A 185 5.21 5.73 -8.68
CA TYR A 185 4.08 6.59 -9.06
C TYR A 185 3.73 6.51 -10.56
N PHE A 186 4.10 5.43 -11.24
CA PHE A 186 3.85 5.16 -12.67
C PHE A 186 2.41 5.47 -13.11
N PHE A 187 1.45 5.27 -12.22
CA PHE A 187 0.02 5.45 -12.49
C PHE A 187 -0.35 6.92 -12.79
N LEU A 188 0.45 7.90 -12.37
CA LEU A 188 0.20 9.30 -12.70
C LEU A 188 0.23 9.57 -14.21
N LYS A 189 1.07 8.86 -14.93
CA LYS A 189 1.19 8.97 -16.40
C LYS A 189 0.29 7.96 -17.15
N ASN A 190 -0.12 6.89 -16.47
CA ASN A 190 -0.80 5.75 -17.08
C ASN A 190 -2.28 5.62 -16.65
N ALA A 191 -2.83 6.60 -15.91
CA ALA A 191 -4.16 6.52 -15.32
C ALA A 191 -5.27 6.21 -16.33
N LYS A 192 -5.22 6.81 -17.52
CA LYS A 192 -6.18 6.54 -18.59
C LYS A 192 -6.20 5.05 -18.95
N ASN A 193 -5.05 4.50 -19.31
CA ASN A 193 -4.95 3.10 -19.73
C ASN A 193 -5.31 2.12 -18.61
N ILE A 194 -4.94 2.45 -17.36
CA ILE A 194 -5.34 1.67 -16.17
C ILE A 194 -6.87 1.63 -16.07
N CYS A 195 -7.54 2.79 -16.17
CA CYS A 195 -9.00 2.85 -16.07
C CYS A 195 -9.70 2.11 -17.21
N GLU A 196 -9.24 2.26 -18.46
CA GLU A 196 -9.77 1.53 -19.63
C GLU A 196 -9.71 0.00 -19.42
N ARG A 197 -8.57 -0.50 -18.87
CA ARG A 197 -8.43 -1.93 -18.57
C ARG A 197 -9.34 -2.38 -17.44
N VAL A 198 -9.52 -1.56 -16.41
CA VAL A 198 -10.44 -1.84 -15.31
C VAL A 198 -11.89 -1.86 -15.81
N GLU A 199 -12.33 -0.85 -16.57
CA GLU A 199 -13.68 -0.79 -17.14
C GLU A 199 -13.98 -2.02 -17.99
N THR A 200 -13.07 -2.39 -18.90
CA THR A 200 -13.24 -3.57 -19.76
C THR A 200 -13.31 -4.88 -18.97
N GLY A 201 -12.58 -4.97 -17.86
CA GLY A 201 -12.51 -6.21 -17.09
C GLY A 201 -13.56 -6.36 -15.99
N ILE A 202 -14.32 -5.31 -15.65
CA ILE A 202 -15.41 -5.34 -14.67
C ILE A 202 -16.81 -5.37 -15.32
N SER A 203 -16.86 -5.14 -16.66
CA SER A 203 -18.07 -5.32 -17.49
C SER A 203 -18.35 -6.80 -17.66
#